data_a209e0ed45709e165b17d0338d5908ea
#
_entry.id   a209e0ed45709e165b17d0338d5908ea
#
_cell.length_a   1.000
_cell.length_b   1.000
_cell.length_c   1.000
_cell.angle_alpha   90.00
_cell.angle_beta   90.00
_cell.angle_gamma   90.00
#
_symmetry.space_group_name_H-M   'P 1'
#
loop_
_entity.id
_entity.type
_entity.pdbx_description
1 polymer ?
#
loop_
_entity_poly.entity_id
_entity_poly.type
_entity_poly.pdbx_seq_one_letter_code
_entity_poly.pdbx_strand_id
1 'polypeptide(L)'
;LQTMYDAPGIGLAAVQIGVLKRLVVIDISKEEKKRDPLFLINPEILSKSENTSVYEEGCLSLPGQFAEIERPAECHIKYLNYEGKEKDLKAEGLLSTCIQHEIDHLDGILFIDYLSKLKKDMIIKKLVKHKKDVARIVV
;
A
#
# COMPACT_ATOMS: atom_id res chain seq x y z
N LEU A 1 4.88 -5.76 -10.63
CA LEU A 1 6.05 -4.91 -10.35
C LEU A 1 6.15 -3.77 -11.37
N GLN A 2 6.08 -4.06 -12.64
CA GLN A 2 6.17 -3.04 -13.70
C GLN A 2 5.06 -1.99 -13.57
N THR A 3 3.83 -2.42 -13.31
CA THR A 3 2.69 -1.52 -13.06
C THR A 3 2.98 -0.54 -11.92
N MET A 4 3.58 -1.03 -10.84
CA MET A 4 3.96 -0.19 -9.69
C MET A 4 5.00 0.86 -10.08
N TYR A 5 6.04 0.49 -10.81
CA TYR A 5 7.07 1.43 -11.26
C TYR A 5 6.53 2.46 -12.25
N ASP A 6 5.68 2.05 -13.17
CA ASP A 6 5.07 2.95 -14.17
C ASP A 6 4.15 3.99 -13.54
N ALA A 7 3.50 3.64 -12.42
CA ALA A 7 2.63 4.53 -11.67
C ALA A 7 3.35 5.33 -10.57
N PRO A 8 4.66 5.50 -10.62
CA PRO A 8 5.70 5.76 -9.63
C PRO A 8 5.29 5.51 -8.16
N GLY A 9 4.83 4.31 -7.88
CA GLY A 9 4.50 3.85 -6.53
C GLY A 9 5.64 3.07 -5.88
N ILE A 10 5.56 2.91 -4.56
CA ILE A 10 6.52 2.12 -3.78
C ILE A 10 5.96 0.77 -3.31
N GLY A 11 4.66 0.56 -3.46
CA GLY A 11 3.98 -0.68 -3.13
C GLY A 11 2.73 -0.89 -3.98
N LEU A 12 2.39 -2.14 -4.23
CA LEU A 12 1.18 -2.51 -4.95
C LEU A 12 0.76 -3.93 -4.58
N ALA A 13 -0.52 -4.11 -4.26
CA ALA A 13 -1.13 -5.42 -4.06
C ALA A 13 -1.78 -5.90 -5.36
N ALA A 14 -1.73 -7.21 -5.62
CA ALA A 14 -2.27 -7.81 -6.84
C ALA A 14 -3.76 -7.51 -7.03
N VAL A 15 -4.53 -7.43 -5.93
CA VAL A 15 -5.96 -7.11 -5.97
C VAL A 15 -6.26 -5.73 -6.59
N GLN A 16 -5.30 -4.79 -6.52
CA GLN A 16 -5.47 -3.45 -7.10
C GLN A 16 -5.46 -3.45 -8.64
N ILE A 17 -4.94 -4.49 -9.25
CA ILE A 17 -4.96 -4.68 -10.71
C ILE A 17 -5.92 -5.80 -11.14
N GLY A 18 -6.85 -6.16 -10.27
CA GLY A 18 -7.88 -7.16 -10.56
C GLY A 18 -7.43 -8.62 -10.46
N VAL A 19 -6.25 -8.88 -9.90
CA VAL A 19 -5.74 -10.23 -9.68
C VAL A 19 -6.05 -10.66 -8.24
N LEU A 20 -6.96 -11.62 -8.07
CA LEU A 20 -7.42 -12.09 -6.76
C LEU A 20 -6.43 -13.07 -6.13
N LYS A 21 -5.21 -12.63 -5.91
CA LYS A 21 -4.14 -13.41 -5.25
C LYS A 21 -3.53 -12.58 -4.13
N ARG A 22 -3.12 -13.26 -3.06
CA ARG A 22 -2.42 -12.65 -1.94
C ARG A 22 -0.94 -12.44 -2.31
N LEU A 23 -0.70 -11.44 -3.12
CA LEU A 23 0.61 -11.07 -3.63
C LEU A 23 0.80 -9.57 -3.52
N VAL A 24 1.93 -9.16 -2.96
CA VAL A 24 2.32 -7.77 -2.80
C VAL A 24 3.74 -7.58 -3.34
N VAL A 25 3.97 -6.46 -4.00
CA VAL A 25 5.32 -6.01 -4.39
C VAL A 25 5.61 -4.67 -3.73
N ILE A 26 6.83 -4.51 -3.21
CA ILE A 26 7.27 -3.30 -2.52
C ILE A 26 8.70 -2.99 -2.95
N ASP A 27 8.96 -1.73 -3.25
CA ASP A 27 10.31 -1.22 -3.43
C ASP A 27 10.38 0.22 -2.92
N ILE A 28 11.00 0.40 -1.77
CA ILE A 28 11.15 1.72 -1.13
C ILE A 28 12.39 2.49 -1.61
N SER A 29 13.17 1.92 -2.54
CA SER A 29 14.32 2.60 -3.10
C SER A 29 13.87 3.83 -3.91
N LYS A 30 14.59 4.94 -3.76
CA LYS A 30 14.27 6.19 -4.45
C LYS A 30 14.99 6.34 -5.78
N GLU A 31 16.01 5.54 -6.00
CA GLU A 31 16.86 5.61 -7.18
C GLU A 31 16.70 4.37 -8.05
N GLU A 32 16.48 4.57 -9.34
CA GLU A 32 16.31 3.49 -10.30
C GLU A 32 17.47 2.49 -10.28
N LYS A 33 18.70 2.98 -10.12
CA LYS A 33 19.92 2.13 -10.04
C LYS A 33 20.02 1.31 -8.76
N LYS A 34 19.21 1.63 -7.74
CA LYS A 34 19.20 0.96 -6.42
C LYS A 34 17.93 0.16 -6.20
N ARG A 35 17.18 -0.14 -7.24
CA ARG A 35 15.95 -0.93 -7.13
C ARG A 35 16.23 -2.25 -6.44
N ASP A 36 15.45 -2.52 -5.41
CA ASP A 36 15.51 -3.74 -4.61
C ASP A 36 14.09 -4.17 -4.26
N PRO A 37 13.36 -4.74 -5.23
CA PRO A 37 11.98 -5.11 -5.03
C PRO A 37 11.84 -6.29 -4.06
N LEU A 38 10.86 -6.17 -3.17
CA LEU A 38 10.45 -7.21 -2.24
C LEU A 38 9.15 -7.83 -2.75
N PHE A 39 9.14 -9.15 -2.91
CA PHE A 39 7.95 -9.89 -3.33
C PHE A 39 7.40 -10.64 -2.13
N LEU A 40 6.17 -10.34 -1.74
CA LEU A 40 5.49 -10.98 -0.61
C LEU A 40 4.35 -11.85 -1.15
N ILE A 41 4.54 -13.16 -1.12
CA ILE A 41 3.53 -14.13 -1.52
C ILE A 41 2.93 -14.71 -0.24
N ASN A 42 1.60 -14.67 -0.13
CA ASN A 42 0.86 -15.10 1.05
C ASN A 42 1.41 -14.49 2.35
N PRO A 43 1.60 -13.16 2.41
CA PRO A 43 2.13 -12.54 3.60
C PRO A 43 1.17 -12.64 4.78
N GLU A 44 1.73 -12.84 5.95
CA GLU A 44 1.01 -12.92 7.22
C GLU A 44 1.72 -12.08 8.27
N ILE A 45 1.00 -11.21 8.95
CA ILE A 45 1.53 -10.42 10.06
C ILE A 45 1.50 -11.30 11.31
N LEU A 46 2.68 -11.59 11.85
CA LEU A 46 2.84 -12.39 13.06
C LEU A 46 2.71 -11.52 14.33
N SER A 47 3.26 -10.31 14.28
CA SER A 47 3.17 -9.36 15.40
C SER A 47 3.37 -7.93 14.91
N LYS A 48 2.89 -6.98 15.72
CA LYS A 48 3.06 -5.52 15.52
C LYS A 48 3.52 -4.90 16.81
N SER A 49 4.33 -3.83 16.72
CA SER A 49 4.78 -3.10 17.90
C SER A 49 3.64 -2.31 18.56
N GLU A 50 3.77 -2.03 19.85
CA GLU A 50 2.85 -1.13 20.57
C GLU A 50 3.12 0.33 20.24
N ASN A 51 4.40 0.70 20.07
CA ASN A 51 4.75 2.04 19.62
C ASN A 51 4.32 2.24 18.17
N THR A 52 3.97 3.47 17.84
CA THR A 52 3.44 3.84 16.53
C THR A 52 4.31 4.87 15.84
N SER A 53 4.13 4.99 14.54
CA SER A 53 4.70 6.06 13.74
C SER A 53 3.62 6.64 12.81
N VAL A 54 3.82 7.89 12.39
CA VAL A 54 2.90 8.60 11.50
C VAL A 54 3.62 8.86 10.18
N TYR A 55 2.99 8.44 9.09
CA TYR A 55 3.44 8.76 7.74
C TYR A 55 2.28 9.30 6.92
N GLU A 56 2.59 10.21 6.00
CA GLU A 56 1.62 10.59 4.98
C GLU A 56 1.49 9.45 3.99
N GLU A 57 0.29 8.88 3.91
CA GLU A 57 -0.03 7.78 3.01
C GLU A 57 -0.87 8.25 1.85
N GLY A 58 -0.61 7.68 0.70
CA GLY A 58 -1.43 7.76 -0.50
C GLY A 58 -1.54 6.39 -1.10
N CYS A 59 -2.40 6.23 -2.09
CA CYS A 59 -2.61 4.95 -2.74
C CYS A 59 -2.82 5.14 -4.23
N LEU A 60 -2.23 4.28 -5.05
CA LEU A 60 -2.40 4.30 -6.51
C LEU A 60 -3.87 4.11 -6.92
N SER A 61 -4.65 3.42 -6.09
CA SER A 61 -6.10 3.24 -6.28
C SER A 61 -6.93 4.48 -5.94
N LEU A 62 -6.36 5.45 -5.22
CA LEU A 62 -6.99 6.71 -4.80
C LEU A 62 -6.14 7.90 -5.24
N PRO A 63 -6.07 8.19 -6.57
CA PRO A 63 -5.12 9.15 -7.11
C PRO A 63 -5.25 10.56 -6.51
N GLY A 64 -4.11 11.16 -6.15
CA GLY A 64 -4.04 12.54 -5.66
C GLY A 64 -4.56 12.75 -4.24
N GLN A 65 -4.92 11.69 -3.53
CA GLN A 65 -5.42 11.77 -2.17
C GLN A 65 -4.37 11.27 -1.18
N PHE A 66 -4.11 12.07 -0.14
CA PHE A 66 -3.10 11.77 0.88
C PHE A 66 -3.65 12.11 2.26
N ALA A 67 -3.20 11.37 3.27
CA ALA A 67 -3.51 11.68 4.67
C ALA A 67 -2.45 11.10 5.59
N GLU A 68 -2.26 11.73 6.74
CA GLU A 68 -1.41 11.19 7.80
C GLU A 68 -2.13 10.03 8.47
N ILE A 69 -1.45 8.88 8.51
CA ILE A 69 -1.96 7.65 9.12
C ILE A 69 -0.98 7.20 10.21
N GLU A 70 -1.51 6.90 11.38
CA GLU A 70 -0.78 6.31 12.49
C GLU A 70 -0.88 4.79 12.40
N ARG A 71 0.27 4.14 12.37
CA ARG A 71 0.37 2.68 12.35
C ARG A 71 1.42 2.19 13.33
N PRO A 72 1.37 0.91 13.76
CA PRO A 72 2.48 0.30 14.46
C PRO A 72 3.81 0.57 13.75
N ALA A 73 4.81 1.03 14.49
CA ALA A 73 6.09 1.46 13.92
C ALA A 73 6.89 0.29 13.34
N GLU A 74 6.68 -0.90 13.89
CA GLU A 74 7.36 -2.13 13.50
C GLU A 74 6.36 -3.25 13.30
N CYS A 75 6.68 -4.18 12.39
CA CYS A 75 5.91 -5.40 12.23
C CYS A 75 6.84 -6.57 11.88
N HIS A 76 6.42 -7.77 12.30
CA HIS A 76 7.06 -9.03 11.97
C HIS A 76 6.12 -9.81 11.07
N ILE A 77 6.59 -10.17 9.88
CA ILE A 77 5.80 -10.89 8.89
C ILE A 77 6.49 -12.19 8.49
N LYS A 78 5.68 -13.13 8.05
CA LYS A 78 6.07 -14.36 7.38
C LYS A 78 5.51 -14.35 5.97
N TYR A 79 6.27 -14.78 4.97
CA TYR A 79 5.85 -14.79 3.58
C TYR A 79 6.66 -15.79 2.77
N LEU A 80 6.22 -16.08 1.55
CA LEU A 80 7.01 -16.78 0.54
C LEU A 80 7.66 -15.74 -0.36
N ASN A 81 8.95 -15.91 -0.64
CA ASN A 81 9.67 -15.03 -1.55
C ASN A 81 9.42 -15.42 -3.02
N TYR A 82 10.04 -14.71 -3.96
CA TYR A 82 9.93 -14.96 -5.39
C TYR A 82 10.30 -16.40 -5.80
N GLU A 83 11.18 -17.07 -5.07
CA GLU A 83 11.60 -18.45 -5.29
C GLU A 83 10.68 -19.48 -4.60
N GLY A 84 9.63 -19.03 -3.90
CA GLY A 84 8.73 -19.89 -3.16
C GLY A 84 9.27 -20.36 -1.81
N LYS A 85 10.34 -19.74 -1.30
CA LYS A 85 10.92 -20.07 0.00
C LYS A 85 10.26 -19.27 1.11
N GLU A 86 9.98 -19.92 2.23
CA GLU A 86 9.46 -19.26 3.43
C GLU A 86 10.53 -18.35 4.05
N LYS A 87 10.14 -17.11 4.32
CA LYS A 87 10.96 -16.06 4.89
C LYS A 87 10.23 -15.36 6.02
N ASP A 88 11.01 -14.84 6.95
CA ASP A 88 10.61 -13.95 8.02
C ASP A 88 11.24 -12.57 7.79
N LEU A 89 10.50 -11.52 8.09
CA LEU A 89 11.01 -10.15 8.02
C LEU A 89 10.51 -9.34 9.21
N LYS A 90 11.44 -8.73 9.93
CA LYS A 90 11.15 -7.70 10.93
C LYS A 90 11.36 -6.35 10.27
N ALA A 91 10.28 -5.64 10.00
CA ALA A 91 10.32 -4.37 9.31
C ALA A 91 10.09 -3.21 10.26
N GLU A 92 10.74 -2.09 9.99
CA GLU A 92 10.60 -0.83 10.72
C GLU A 92 10.52 0.35 9.75
N GLY A 93 10.17 1.51 10.24
CA GLY A 93 10.11 2.74 9.45
C GLY A 93 9.13 2.66 8.29
N LEU A 94 9.49 3.27 7.16
CA LEU A 94 8.65 3.33 5.97
C LEU A 94 8.30 1.93 5.44
N LEU A 95 9.23 0.99 5.50
CA LEU A 95 8.98 -0.38 5.04
C LEU A 95 7.85 -1.05 5.84
N SER A 96 7.85 -0.89 7.16
CA SER A 96 6.78 -1.42 8.02
C SER A 96 5.42 -0.83 7.66
N THR A 97 5.35 0.48 7.47
CA THR A 97 4.12 1.16 7.05
C THR A 97 3.63 0.67 5.69
N CYS A 98 4.54 0.55 4.73
CA CYS A 98 4.23 0.09 3.38
C CYS A 98 3.71 -1.35 3.38
N ILE A 99 4.36 -2.24 4.12
CA ILE A 99 3.92 -3.64 4.27
C ILE A 99 2.50 -3.71 4.83
N GLN A 100 2.21 -2.97 5.90
CA GLN A 100 0.89 -2.96 6.52
C GLN A 100 -0.18 -2.39 5.59
N HIS A 101 0.14 -1.31 4.87
CA HIS A 101 -0.75 -0.72 3.87
C HIS A 101 -1.13 -1.73 2.77
N GLU A 102 -0.14 -2.43 2.22
CA GLU A 102 -0.38 -3.38 1.13
C GLU A 102 -1.08 -4.66 1.58
N ILE A 103 -0.78 -5.16 2.78
CA ILE A 103 -1.51 -6.31 3.35
C ILE A 103 -2.97 -5.93 3.63
N ASP A 104 -3.22 -4.70 4.08
CA ASP A 104 -4.60 -4.20 4.25
C ASP A 104 -5.40 -4.31 2.95
N HIS A 105 -4.80 -3.97 1.80
CA HIS A 105 -5.47 -4.14 0.50
C HIS A 105 -5.92 -5.58 0.26
N LEU A 106 -5.11 -6.55 0.64
CA LEU A 106 -5.47 -7.97 0.51
C LEU A 106 -6.69 -8.33 1.36
N ASP A 107 -6.92 -7.60 2.44
CA ASP A 107 -8.05 -7.77 3.35
C ASP A 107 -9.20 -6.79 3.08
N GLY A 108 -9.12 -6.04 1.99
CA GLY A 108 -10.16 -5.09 1.59
C GLY A 108 -10.16 -3.77 2.35
N ILE A 109 -9.04 -3.43 3.02
CA ILE A 109 -8.91 -2.23 3.83
C ILE A 109 -8.10 -1.18 3.07
N LEU A 110 -8.59 0.06 3.02
CA LEU A 110 -7.91 1.21 2.44
C LEU A 110 -7.40 2.14 3.55
N PHE A 111 -6.37 2.95 3.25
CA PHE A 111 -5.84 3.88 4.26
C PHE A 111 -6.89 4.87 4.76
N ILE A 112 -7.85 5.25 3.92
CA ILE A 112 -8.94 6.16 4.30
C ILE A 112 -9.87 5.56 5.37
N ASP A 113 -9.88 4.24 5.55
CA ASP A 113 -10.67 3.56 6.57
C ASP A 113 -10.18 3.87 7.99
N TYR A 114 -8.93 4.34 8.13
CA TYR A 114 -8.35 4.79 9.39
C TYR A 114 -8.68 6.25 9.73
N LEU A 115 -9.31 6.97 8.81
CA LEU A 115 -9.66 8.37 9.00
C LEU A 115 -11.03 8.53 9.66
N SER A 116 -11.30 9.72 10.19
CA SER A 116 -12.65 10.08 10.65
C SER A 116 -13.63 9.98 9.47
N LYS A 117 -14.90 9.73 9.77
CA LYS A 117 -15.96 9.67 8.74
C LYS A 117 -15.98 10.93 7.87
N LEU A 118 -15.83 12.10 8.49
CA LEU A 118 -15.83 13.37 7.77
C LEU A 118 -14.68 13.45 6.76
N LYS A 119 -13.46 13.12 7.16
CA LYS A 119 -12.28 13.13 6.28
C LYS A 119 -12.40 12.11 5.16
N LYS A 120 -12.86 10.90 5.48
CA LYS A 120 -13.11 9.84 4.50
C LYS A 120 -14.13 10.29 3.45
N ASP A 121 -15.26 10.83 3.88
CA ASP A 121 -16.32 11.32 2.98
C ASP A 121 -15.83 12.45 2.08
N MET A 122 -15.01 13.36 2.60
CA MET A 122 -14.41 14.44 1.81
C MET A 122 -13.52 13.89 0.69
N ILE A 123 -12.70 12.90 0.98
CA ILE A 123 -11.82 12.25 -0.01
C ILE A 123 -12.65 11.55 -1.07
N ILE A 124 -13.67 10.80 -0.69
CA ILE A 124 -14.57 10.11 -1.61
C ILE A 124 -15.25 11.10 -2.55
N LYS A 125 -15.73 12.23 -2.04
CA LYS A 125 -16.36 13.29 -2.85
C LYS A 125 -15.38 13.86 -3.87
N LYS A 126 -14.13 14.12 -3.49
CA LYS A 126 -13.11 14.63 -4.41
C LYS A 126 -12.80 13.63 -5.52
N LEU A 127 -12.73 12.35 -5.21
CA LEU A 127 -12.50 11.28 -6.18
C LEU A 127 -13.63 11.15 -7.18
N VAL A 128 -14.88 11.21 -6.70
CA VAL A 128 -16.08 11.18 -7.55
C VAL A 128 -16.12 12.38 -8.49
N LYS A 129 -15.81 13.59 -7.99
CA LYS A 129 -15.73 14.81 -8.80
C LYS A 129 -14.65 14.69 -9.88
N HIS A 130 -13.44 14.21 -9.51
CA HIS A 130 -12.34 14.02 -10.46
C HIS A 130 -12.74 13.06 -11.59
N LYS A 131 -13.38 11.95 -11.26
CA LYS A 131 -13.88 10.98 -12.25
C LYS A 131 -14.88 11.61 -13.22
N LYS A 132 -15.80 12.44 -12.74
CA LYS A 132 -16.77 13.16 -13.58
C LYS A 132 -16.08 14.16 -14.50
N ASP A 133 -15.09 14.90 -14.01
CA ASP A 133 -14.36 15.89 -14.80
C ASP A 133 -13.56 15.21 -15.92
N VAL A 134 -12.90 14.09 -15.62
CA VAL A 134 -12.18 13.28 -16.63
C VAL A 134 -13.16 12.74 -17.67
N ALA A 135 -14.32 12.24 -17.28
CA ALA A 135 -15.34 11.74 -18.21
C ALA A 135 -15.87 12.86 -19.14
N ARG A 136 -15.98 14.09 -18.66
CA ARG A 136 -16.39 15.27 -19.48
C ARG A 136 -15.34 15.63 -20.52
N ILE A 137 -14.07 15.45 -20.22
CA ILE A 137 -12.96 15.74 -21.16
C ILE A 137 -12.92 14.74 -22.32
N VAL A 138 -13.32 13.49 -22.08
CA VAL A 138 -13.31 12.42 -23.08
C VAL A 138 -14.51 12.50 -24.04
N VAL A 139 -15.57 13.16 -23.66
CA VAL A 139 -16.76 13.38 -24.49
C VAL A 139 -16.62 14.65 -25.33
#